data_ccdc4d768a96d2da0549d7096671e6e2
#
_entry.id   ccdc4d768a96d2da0549d7096671e6e2
#
_cell.length_a   1.000
_cell.length_b   1.000
_cell.length_c   1.000
_cell.angle_alpha   90.00
_cell.angle_beta   90.00
_cell.angle_gamma   90.00
#
_symmetry.space_group_name_H-M   'P 1'
#
loop_
_entity.id
_entity.type
_entity.pdbx_description
1 polymer ?
#
loop_
_entity_poly.entity_id
_entity_poly.type
_entity_poly.pdbx_seq_one_letter_code
_entity_poly.pdbx_strand_id
1 'polypeptide(L)'
;METGHGKRDALAEAGNLTYTLVLSDTDNDLNAVRYVLWLAGLCDRRGHWRKGVRHFCVVHTGDWLNKFNPRPEALEFFQTLQSSAPDSCSVVLLVGNHEVELLQRVASGIRTRLSEDQLAFIRKQNVLHVSRNILYLHGYPTINLLALLLQVQQEHGELSIFSHRLRKAFYEGEHALFKEREGLEMIGDIRRVKQYYMRGGVDGERYGVRVSRLLQQLGIDTVIHGHRPHVLIQLDHELSAEVPGIRIINNDNKANRTGCGAAVVDWKGYVRFINPKAMYVLGGEKAFRKKICRVLGTGKKRRAAHLPGEHEAVLGSAAQSEC
;
A
#
# COMPACT_ATOMS: atom_id res chain seq x y z
N MET A 1 -16.07 -28.35 -25.15
CA MET A 1 -16.24 -28.23 -23.68
C MET A 1 -14.83 -28.25 -23.10
N GLU A 2 -14.17 -27.09 -23.07
CA GLU A 2 -12.84 -26.95 -22.44
C GLU A 2 -12.99 -26.37 -21.06
N THR A 3 -12.43 -27.06 -20.12
CA THR A 3 -12.66 -27.03 -18.70
C THR A 3 -12.00 -25.82 -18.04
N GLY A 4 -12.82 -25.04 -17.35
CA GLY A 4 -12.42 -23.85 -16.57
C GLY A 4 -11.58 -24.13 -15.34
N HIS A 5 -10.52 -24.93 -15.43
CA HIS A 5 -9.62 -25.24 -14.30
C HIS A 5 -8.45 -24.25 -14.14
N GLY A 6 -8.10 -23.50 -15.19
CA GLY A 6 -6.91 -22.64 -15.18
C GLY A 6 -7.00 -21.34 -14.34
N LYS A 7 -8.22 -20.92 -13.93
CA LYS A 7 -8.38 -19.66 -13.14
C LYS A 7 -8.41 -19.88 -11.62
N ARG A 8 -8.70 -21.07 -11.15
CA ARG A 8 -8.69 -21.38 -9.71
C ARG A 8 -7.28 -21.54 -9.16
N ASP A 9 -6.34 -22.04 -9.99
CA ASP A 9 -4.96 -22.24 -9.56
C ASP A 9 -4.19 -20.94 -9.37
N ALA A 10 -4.46 -19.91 -10.18
CA ALA A 10 -3.83 -18.60 -10.06
C ALA A 10 -4.22 -17.84 -8.76
N LEU A 11 -5.41 -18.10 -8.22
CA LEU A 11 -5.87 -17.51 -6.96
C LEU A 11 -5.35 -18.28 -5.74
N ALA A 12 -5.15 -19.59 -5.86
CA ALA A 12 -4.50 -20.40 -4.82
C ALA A 12 -3.01 -20.08 -4.69
N GLU A 13 -2.33 -19.69 -5.80
CA GLU A 13 -0.93 -19.25 -5.78
C GLU A 13 -0.76 -17.87 -5.10
N ALA A 14 -1.74 -16.98 -5.10
CA ALA A 14 -1.70 -15.72 -4.35
C ALA A 14 -1.56 -15.93 -2.83
N GLY A 15 -1.92 -17.11 -2.31
CA GLY A 15 -1.69 -17.53 -0.92
C GLY A 15 -0.21 -17.78 -0.56
N ASN A 16 0.65 -17.96 -1.56
CA ASN A 16 2.06 -18.31 -1.37
C ASN A 16 3.03 -17.11 -1.43
N LEU A 17 2.54 -15.88 -1.53
CA LEU A 17 3.39 -14.68 -1.47
C LEU A 17 4.05 -14.60 -0.09
N THR A 18 5.37 -14.69 -0.08
CA THR A 18 6.14 -14.71 1.17
C THR A 18 6.21 -13.33 1.82
N TYR A 19 6.32 -12.27 1.01
CA TYR A 19 6.50 -10.89 1.50
C TYR A 19 5.72 -9.88 0.68
N THR A 20 5.28 -8.81 1.35
CA THR A 20 4.74 -7.61 0.70
C THR A 20 5.60 -6.41 1.08
N LEU A 21 6.12 -5.69 0.09
CA LEU A 21 6.78 -4.40 0.28
C LEU A 21 5.75 -3.30 0.03
N VAL A 22 5.57 -2.41 1.01
CA VAL A 22 4.59 -1.33 0.93
C VAL A 22 5.29 0.01 0.80
N LEU A 23 4.98 0.74 -0.25
CA LEU A 23 5.43 2.11 -0.53
C LEU A 23 4.24 3.06 -0.42
N SER A 24 4.50 4.35 -0.20
CA SER A 24 3.47 5.40 -0.13
C SER A 24 4.04 6.76 -0.49
N ASP A 25 3.19 7.65 -1.00
CA ASP A 25 3.41 9.10 -1.09
C ASP A 25 4.77 9.49 -1.68
N THR A 26 5.10 8.94 -2.83
CA THR A 26 6.39 9.15 -3.48
C THR A 26 6.43 10.39 -4.38
N ASP A 27 5.30 10.99 -4.75
CA ASP A 27 5.19 12.30 -5.42
C ASP A 27 6.13 12.48 -6.63
N ASN A 28 6.24 11.47 -7.51
CA ASN A 28 7.22 11.39 -8.62
C ASN A 28 8.69 11.15 -8.19
N ASP A 29 9.02 10.91 -6.93
CA ASP A 29 10.40 10.64 -6.53
C ASP A 29 10.84 9.21 -6.89
N LEU A 30 11.18 9.02 -8.16
CA LEU A 30 11.67 7.74 -8.67
C LEU A 30 12.97 7.29 -8.02
N ASN A 31 13.80 8.22 -7.57
CA ASN A 31 15.06 7.85 -6.92
C ASN A 31 14.80 7.19 -5.58
N ALA A 32 13.85 7.74 -4.81
CA ALA A 32 13.41 7.16 -3.56
C ALA A 32 12.81 5.76 -3.78
N VAL A 33 11.91 5.60 -4.76
CA VAL A 33 11.31 4.30 -5.10
C VAL A 33 12.36 3.27 -5.50
N ARG A 34 13.23 3.61 -6.47
CA ARG A 34 14.31 2.74 -6.94
C ARG A 34 15.24 2.34 -5.81
N TYR A 35 15.55 3.28 -4.93
CA TYR A 35 16.42 3.04 -3.80
C TYR A 35 15.84 2.00 -2.83
N VAL A 36 14.56 2.11 -2.48
CA VAL A 36 13.89 1.13 -1.58
C VAL A 36 13.77 -0.24 -2.24
N LEU A 37 13.35 -0.30 -3.52
CA LEU A 37 13.28 -1.54 -4.27
C LEU A 37 14.65 -2.24 -4.37
N TRP A 38 15.72 -1.44 -4.57
CA TRP A 38 17.08 -1.95 -4.57
C TRP A 38 17.55 -2.42 -3.18
N LEU A 39 17.23 -1.67 -2.11
CA LEU A 39 17.52 -2.08 -0.72
C LEU A 39 16.84 -3.40 -0.38
N ALA A 40 15.58 -3.55 -0.76
CA ALA A 40 14.82 -4.78 -0.60
C ALA A 40 15.37 -5.95 -1.44
N GLY A 41 16.27 -5.68 -2.38
CA GLY A 41 16.86 -6.69 -3.26
C GLY A 41 15.94 -7.13 -4.39
N LEU A 42 14.84 -6.43 -4.63
CA LEU A 42 13.86 -6.72 -5.67
C LEU A 42 14.34 -6.25 -7.06
N CYS A 43 14.90 -5.05 -7.12
CA CYS A 43 15.36 -4.42 -8.35
C CYS A 43 16.87 -4.10 -8.32
N ASP A 44 17.41 -3.83 -9.48
CA ASP A 44 18.70 -3.15 -9.62
C ASP A 44 18.57 -1.63 -9.31
N ARG A 45 19.65 -0.86 -9.39
CA ARG A 45 19.63 0.59 -9.14
C ARG A 45 18.86 1.39 -10.20
N ARG A 46 18.58 0.78 -11.36
CA ARG A 46 17.79 1.39 -12.43
C ARG A 46 16.29 1.09 -12.27
N GLY A 47 15.93 0.16 -11.37
CA GLY A 47 14.56 -0.25 -11.11
C GLY A 47 14.12 -1.49 -11.91
N HIS A 48 15.02 -2.19 -12.59
CA HIS A 48 14.68 -3.44 -13.26
C HIS A 48 14.66 -4.58 -12.27
N TRP A 49 13.70 -5.48 -12.40
CA TRP A 49 13.58 -6.67 -11.57
C TRP A 49 14.86 -7.53 -11.63
N ARG A 50 15.28 -7.98 -10.48
CA ARG A 50 16.45 -8.86 -10.40
C ARG A 50 16.06 -10.30 -10.74
N LYS A 51 16.93 -10.98 -11.48
CA LYS A 51 16.77 -12.40 -11.76
C LYS A 51 16.65 -13.22 -10.46
N GLY A 52 15.66 -14.09 -10.41
CA GLY A 52 15.42 -15.00 -9.28
C GLY A 52 14.61 -14.41 -8.12
N VAL A 53 14.08 -13.17 -8.24
CA VAL A 53 13.04 -12.66 -7.33
C VAL A 53 11.77 -13.46 -7.53
N ARG A 54 11.17 -13.95 -6.46
CA ARG A 54 9.95 -14.78 -6.49
C ARG A 54 9.11 -14.51 -5.26
N HIS A 55 7.79 -14.73 -5.39
CA HIS A 55 6.83 -14.71 -4.29
C HIS A 55 6.84 -13.37 -3.53
N PHE A 56 6.77 -12.29 -4.28
CA PHE A 56 6.77 -10.94 -3.74
C PHE A 56 5.60 -10.12 -4.27
N CYS A 57 4.98 -9.33 -3.41
CA CYS A 57 4.04 -8.29 -3.79
C CYS A 57 4.66 -6.92 -3.46
N VAL A 58 4.58 -5.98 -4.38
CA VAL A 58 4.85 -4.57 -4.10
C VAL A 58 3.50 -3.85 -4.10
N VAL A 59 3.14 -3.23 -3.00
CA VAL A 59 1.92 -2.40 -2.88
C VAL A 59 2.35 -0.95 -2.75
N HIS A 60 1.82 -0.08 -3.59
CA HIS A 60 1.95 1.38 -3.42
C HIS A 60 0.59 1.93 -2.99
N THR A 61 0.51 2.53 -1.82
CA THR A 61 -0.75 2.95 -1.21
C THR A 61 -1.28 4.29 -1.70
N GLY A 62 -0.83 4.79 -2.85
CA GLY A 62 -1.31 6.03 -3.47
C GLY A 62 -0.33 7.18 -3.41
N ASP A 63 -0.67 8.28 -4.10
CA ASP A 63 0.17 9.48 -4.26
C ASP A 63 1.56 9.15 -4.84
N TRP A 64 1.58 8.27 -5.84
CA TRP A 64 2.79 7.96 -6.59
C TRP A 64 3.11 9.00 -7.66
N LEU A 65 2.12 9.83 -8.05
CA LEU A 65 2.29 11.02 -8.89
C LEU A 65 2.07 12.31 -8.08
N ASN A 66 2.66 13.40 -8.56
CA ASN A 66 2.34 14.72 -8.07
C ASN A 66 1.14 15.30 -8.83
N LYS A 67 0.10 15.73 -8.14
CA LYS A 67 -1.16 16.20 -8.75
C LYS A 67 -1.03 17.47 -9.59
N PHE A 68 -0.06 18.33 -9.28
CA PHE A 68 0.14 19.59 -10.01
C PHE A 68 1.15 19.47 -11.14
N ASN A 69 2.12 18.59 -11.01
CA ASN A 69 3.19 18.37 -11.98
C ASN A 69 3.48 16.87 -12.14
N PRO A 70 2.50 16.09 -12.65
CA PRO A 70 2.73 14.68 -12.89
C PRO A 70 3.83 14.50 -13.95
N ARG A 71 4.78 13.62 -13.65
CA ARG A 71 5.89 13.32 -14.56
C ARG A 71 5.60 12.07 -15.36
N PRO A 72 5.54 12.13 -16.69
CA PRO A 72 5.36 10.96 -17.54
C PRO A 72 6.35 9.84 -17.22
N GLU A 73 7.59 10.17 -16.92
CA GLU A 73 8.65 9.20 -16.61
C GLU A 73 8.36 8.41 -15.31
N ALA A 74 7.68 9.05 -14.35
CA ALA A 74 7.25 8.35 -13.12
C ALA A 74 6.17 7.32 -13.44
N LEU A 75 5.24 7.69 -14.28
CA LEU A 75 4.17 6.79 -14.71
C LEU A 75 4.70 5.63 -15.55
N GLU A 76 5.57 5.90 -16.53
CA GLU A 76 6.24 4.89 -17.34
C GLU A 76 7.04 3.90 -16.48
N PHE A 77 7.69 4.40 -15.45
CA PHE A 77 8.40 3.55 -14.50
C PHE A 77 7.45 2.58 -13.80
N PHE A 78 6.32 3.06 -13.26
CA PHE A 78 5.36 2.18 -12.58
C PHE A 78 4.65 1.22 -13.55
N GLN A 79 4.34 1.66 -14.78
CA GLN A 79 3.84 0.79 -15.84
C GLN A 79 4.83 -0.35 -16.14
N THR A 80 6.11 0.00 -16.31
CA THR A 80 7.16 -0.99 -16.57
C THR A 80 7.36 -1.92 -15.38
N LEU A 81 7.39 -1.38 -14.16
CA LEU A 81 7.55 -2.18 -12.95
C LEU A 81 6.42 -3.22 -12.81
N GLN A 82 5.18 -2.81 -13.12
CA GLN A 82 4.01 -3.68 -13.05
C GLN A 82 3.99 -4.71 -14.19
N SER A 83 4.23 -4.31 -15.44
CA SER A 83 4.16 -5.19 -16.60
C SER A 83 5.34 -6.16 -16.72
N SER A 84 6.49 -5.82 -16.17
CA SER A 84 7.69 -6.66 -16.17
C SER A 84 7.90 -7.45 -14.88
N ALA A 85 6.91 -7.47 -13.99
CA ALA A 85 6.98 -8.27 -12.77
C ALA A 85 7.13 -9.77 -13.13
N PRO A 86 8.03 -10.51 -12.45
CA PRO A 86 8.12 -11.96 -12.63
C PRO A 86 6.79 -12.65 -12.32
N ASP A 87 6.47 -13.78 -12.96
CA ASP A 87 5.18 -14.48 -12.84
C ASP A 87 4.71 -14.74 -11.41
N SER A 88 5.64 -14.97 -10.49
CA SER A 88 5.34 -15.16 -9.05
C SER A 88 5.38 -13.88 -8.23
N CYS A 89 5.47 -12.72 -8.88
CA CYS A 89 5.49 -11.41 -8.25
C CYS A 89 4.33 -10.56 -8.76
N SER A 90 3.92 -9.60 -7.96
CA SER A 90 2.89 -8.64 -8.36
C SER A 90 3.23 -7.23 -7.92
N VAL A 91 2.68 -6.26 -8.65
CA VAL A 91 2.73 -4.84 -8.28
C VAL A 91 1.31 -4.32 -8.26
N VAL A 92 0.88 -3.86 -7.11
CA VAL A 92 -0.44 -3.27 -6.88
C VAL A 92 -0.25 -1.78 -6.65
N LEU A 93 -0.80 -0.97 -7.53
CA LEU A 93 -0.84 0.49 -7.37
C LEU A 93 -2.24 0.87 -6.89
N LEU A 94 -2.30 1.62 -5.82
CA LEU A 94 -3.55 2.22 -5.36
C LEU A 94 -3.56 3.68 -5.76
N VAL A 95 -4.75 4.24 -5.97
CA VAL A 95 -4.89 5.67 -6.20
C VAL A 95 -4.97 6.39 -4.87
N GLY A 96 -4.24 7.52 -4.79
CA GLY A 96 -4.36 8.48 -3.73
C GLY A 96 -5.15 9.72 -4.19
N ASN A 97 -5.21 10.73 -3.32
CA ASN A 97 -5.89 11.95 -3.68
C ASN A 97 -5.16 12.72 -4.81
N HIS A 98 -3.86 12.56 -4.96
CA HIS A 98 -3.12 13.20 -6.06
C HIS A 98 -3.55 12.66 -7.41
N GLU A 99 -3.69 11.35 -7.58
CA GLU A 99 -4.17 10.74 -8.81
C GLU A 99 -5.62 11.12 -9.09
N VAL A 100 -6.49 11.11 -8.05
CA VAL A 100 -7.90 11.48 -8.19
C VAL A 100 -8.07 12.96 -8.54
N GLU A 101 -7.42 13.87 -7.83
CA GLU A 101 -7.47 15.31 -8.13
C GLU A 101 -6.89 15.61 -9.52
N LEU A 102 -5.85 14.90 -9.96
CA LEU A 102 -5.32 15.01 -11.32
C LEU A 102 -6.38 14.64 -12.35
N LEU A 103 -7.07 13.52 -12.19
CA LEU A 103 -8.14 13.08 -13.09
C LEU A 103 -9.33 14.06 -13.09
N GLN A 104 -9.71 14.60 -11.93
CA GLN A 104 -10.76 15.62 -11.81
C GLN A 104 -10.39 16.90 -12.55
N ARG A 105 -9.15 17.35 -12.43
CA ARG A 105 -8.64 18.53 -13.14
C ARG A 105 -8.67 18.34 -14.65
N VAL A 106 -8.24 17.16 -15.14
CA VAL A 106 -8.32 16.82 -16.56
C VAL A 106 -9.77 16.79 -17.05
N ALA A 107 -10.66 16.16 -16.29
CA ALA A 107 -12.09 16.14 -16.60
C ALA A 107 -12.74 17.55 -16.64
N SER A 108 -12.18 18.50 -15.88
CA SER A 108 -12.57 19.92 -15.90
C SER A 108 -11.87 20.73 -17.00
N GLY A 109 -11.17 20.08 -17.95
CA GLY A 109 -10.51 20.73 -19.08
C GLY A 109 -9.13 21.30 -18.78
N ILE A 110 -8.56 21.04 -17.60
CA ILE A 110 -7.19 21.47 -17.27
C ILE A 110 -6.20 20.57 -17.99
N ARG A 111 -5.32 21.18 -18.79
CA ARG A 111 -4.29 20.43 -19.53
C ARG A 111 -3.29 19.74 -18.61
N THR A 112 -2.90 18.54 -18.98
CA THR A 112 -1.81 17.78 -18.36
C THR A 112 -0.74 17.43 -19.38
N ARG A 113 0.45 17.01 -18.91
CA ARG A 113 1.51 16.47 -19.76
C ARG A 113 1.34 14.97 -20.04
N LEU A 114 0.38 14.33 -19.40
CA LEU A 114 0.13 12.91 -19.60
C LEU A 114 -0.72 12.68 -20.85
N SER A 115 -0.44 11.59 -21.57
CA SER A 115 -1.25 11.14 -22.69
C SER A 115 -2.55 10.47 -22.21
N GLU A 116 -3.51 10.28 -23.12
CA GLU A 116 -4.76 9.56 -22.80
C GLU A 116 -4.49 8.11 -22.34
N ASP A 117 -3.51 7.41 -22.93
CA ASP A 117 -3.12 6.06 -22.51
C ASP A 117 -2.57 6.06 -21.08
N GLN A 118 -1.81 7.10 -20.72
CA GLN A 118 -1.29 7.29 -19.39
C GLN A 118 -2.41 7.60 -18.38
N LEU A 119 -3.39 8.41 -18.75
CA LEU A 119 -4.57 8.67 -17.94
C LEU A 119 -5.45 7.41 -17.79
N ALA A 120 -5.60 6.65 -18.87
CA ALA A 120 -6.30 5.37 -18.85
C ALA A 120 -5.60 4.36 -17.92
N PHE A 121 -4.26 4.36 -17.87
CA PHE A 121 -3.52 3.54 -16.93
C PHE A 121 -3.83 3.91 -15.48
N ILE A 122 -3.89 5.20 -15.13
CA ILE A 122 -4.27 5.64 -13.78
C ILE A 122 -5.68 5.13 -13.42
N ARG A 123 -6.65 5.27 -14.33
CA ARG A 123 -8.04 4.78 -14.13
C ARG A 123 -8.16 3.26 -13.96
N LYS A 124 -7.14 2.50 -14.37
CA LYS A 124 -7.10 1.04 -14.18
C LYS A 124 -6.56 0.62 -12.81
N GLN A 125 -6.02 1.54 -12.03
CA GLN A 125 -5.46 1.20 -10.73
C GLN A 125 -6.55 1.03 -9.67
N ASN A 126 -6.22 0.30 -8.60
CA ASN A 126 -7.17 -0.04 -7.55
C ASN A 126 -7.32 1.13 -6.56
N VAL A 127 -8.46 1.19 -5.88
CA VAL A 127 -8.73 2.16 -4.80
C VAL A 127 -8.21 1.62 -3.45
N LEU A 128 -8.28 0.31 -3.29
CA LEU A 128 -7.77 -0.41 -2.13
C LEU A 128 -7.28 -1.80 -2.54
N HIS A 129 -6.58 -2.45 -1.64
CA HIS A 129 -6.18 -3.85 -1.78
C HIS A 129 -6.36 -4.56 -0.45
N VAL A 130 -6.85 -5.79 -0.49
CA VAL A 130 -6.92 -6.66 0.68
C VAL A 130 -6.09 -7.90 0.39
N SER A 131 -5.19 -8.21 1.30
CA SER A 131 -4.41 -9.44 1.24
C SER A 131 -4.33 -10.03 2.62
N ARG A 132 -4.82 -11.26 2.78
CA ARG A 132 -4.95 -11.91 4.08
C ARG A 132 -5.89 -11.09 5.00
N ASN A 133 -5.40 -10.73 6.19
CA ASN A 133 -6.07 -9.91 7.20
C ASN A 133 -5.64 -8.42 7.17
N ILE A 134 -5.04 -7.97 6.07
CA ILE A 134 -4.50 -6.61 5.93
C ILE A 134 -5.25 -5.85 4.85
N LEU A 135 -5.74 -4.68 5.20
CA LEU A 135 -6.30 -3.69 4.29
C LEU A 135 -5.24 -2.63 3.96
N TYR A 136 -4.98 -2.46 2.67
CA TYR A 136 -4.13 -1.40 2.12
C TYR A 136 -5.03 -0.36 1.45
N LEU A 137 -4.85 0.91 1.80
CA LEU A 137 -5.56 2.03 1.19
C LEU A 137 -4.72 3.31 1.33
N HIS A 138 -5.12 4.37 0.62
CA HIS A 138 -4.34 5.61 0.68
C HIS A 138 -4.54 6.37 1.99
N GLY A 139 -5.78 6.56 2.42
CA GLY A 139 -6.10 7.29 3.65
C GLY A 139 -6.69 6.38 4.74
N TYR A 140 -7.64 6.89 5.51
CA TYR A 140 -8.27 6.13 6.59
C TYR A 140 -9.51 5.36 6.11
N PRO A 141 -9.80 4.16 6.63
CA PRO A 141 -11.02 3.46 6.31
C PRO A 141 -12.24 4.23 6.82
N THR A 142 -13.24 4.42 5.97
CA THR A 142 -14.51 5.04 6.35
C THR A 142 -15.57 3.98 6.61
N ILE A 143 -16.58 4.31 7.43
CA ILE A 143 -17.72 3.42 7.70
C ILE A 143 -18.40 3.03 6.39
N ASN A 144 -18.63 3.98 5.49
CA ASN A 144 -19.30 3.74 4.21
C ASN A 144 -18.51 2.77 3.33
N LEU A 145 -17.17 2.96 3.23
CA LEU A 145 -16.30 2.06 2.50
C LEU A 145 -16.34 0.63 3.08
N LEU A 146 -16.24 0.51 4.41
CA LEU A 146 -16.24 -0.78 5.08
C LEU A 146 -17.61 -1.48 5.03
N ALA A 147 -18.70 -0.74 5.12
CA ALA A 147 -20.04 -1.28 4.94
C ALA A 147 -20.25 -1.84 3.53
N LEU A 148 -19.78 -1.11 2.51
CA LEU A 148 -19.80 -1.58 1.12
C LEU A 148 -18.92 -2.82 0.92
N LEU A 149 -17.73 -2.86 1.53
CA LEU A 149 -16.87 -4.05 1.52
C LEU A 149 -17.57 -5.27 2.12
N LEU A 150 -18.21 -5.08 3.26
CA LEU A 150 -18.93 -6.16 3.95
C LEU A 150 -20.11 -6.69 3.11
N GLN A 151 -20.87 -5.79 2.50
CA GLN A 151 -21.97 -6.16 1.59
C GLN A 151 -21.43 -7.02 0.42
N VAL A 152 -20.37 -6.60 -0.23
CA VAL A 152 -19.79 -7.34 -1.37
C VAL A 152 -19.22 -8.69 -0.92
N GLN A 153 -18.61 -8.77 0.27
CA GLN A 153 -18.16 -10.04 0.82
C GLN A 153 -19.32 -11.00 1.07
N GLN A 154 -20.43 -10.50 1.61
CA GLN A 154 -21.65 -11.31 1.84
C GLN A 154 -22.27 -11.80 0.53
N GLU A 155 -22.29 -10.97 -0.51
CA GLU A 155 -22.87 -11.33 -1.82
C GLU A 155 -22.01 -12.30 -2.63
N HIS A 156 -20.68 -12.26 -2.49
CA HIS A 156 -19.75 -12.92 -3.39
C HIS A 156 -18.70 -13.81 -2.72
N GLY A 157 -18.59 -13.78 -1.41
CA GLY A 157 -17.63 -14.59 -0.65
C GLY A 157 -16.16 -14.17 -0.76
N GLU A 158 -15.80 -13.28 -1.70
CA GLU A 158 -14.41 -12.91 -1.94
C GLU A 158 -14.22 -11.38 -2.05
N LEU A 159 -13.33 -10.84 -1.23
CA LEU A 159 -12.94 -9.42 -1.27
C LEU A 159 -12.15 -9.03 -2.54
N SER A 160 -11.57 -10.00 -3.26
CA SER A 160 -10.86 -9.76 -4.52
C SER A 160 -11.75 -9.19 -5.63
N ILE A 161 -13.01 -9.64 -5.68
CA ILE A 161 -14.03 -9.16 -6.64
C ILE A 161 -14.37 -7.70 -6.37
N PHE A 162 -14.28 -7.29 -5.12
CA PHE A 162 -14.59 -5.94 -4.69
C PHE A 162 -13.67 -4.90 -5.33
N SER A 163 -12.36 -5.12 -5.38
CA SER A 163 -11.43 -4.16 -5.99
C SER A 163 -11.80 -3.81 -7.43
N HIS A 164 -12.26 -4.79 -8.21
CA HIS A 164 -12.70 -4.55 -9.57
C HIS A 164 -14.01 -3.77 -9.63
N ARG A 165 -15.00 -4.13 -8.82
CA ARG A 165 -16.31 -3.44 -8.78
C ARG A 165 -16.20 -2.04 -8.24
N LEU A 166 -15.43 -1.85 -7.17
CA LEU A 166 -15.16 -0.52 -6.62
C LEU A 166 -14.46 0.37 -7.65
N ARG A 167 -13.46 -0.16 -8.35
CA ARG A 167 -12.79 0.57 -9.42
C ARG A 167 -13.77 0.98 -10.52
N LYS A 168 -14.64 0.06 -10.95
CA LYS A 168 -15.66 0.34 -11.95
C LYS A 168 -16.63 1.42 -11.47
N ALA A 169 -17.18 1.28 -10.26
CA ALA A 169 -18.06 2.28 -9.67
C ALA A 169 -17.37 3.62 -9.45
N PHE A 170 -16.07 3.60 -9.14
CA PHE A 170 -15.29 4.80 -8.90
C PHE A 170 -15.00 5.59 -10.17
N TYR A 171 -14.72 4.94 -11.29
CA TYR A 171 -14.26 5.61 -12.51
C TYR A 171 -15.29 5.65 -13.65
N GLU A 172 -16.24 4.72 -13.69
CA GLU A 172 -17.14 4.53 -14.82
C GLU A 172 -18.57 4.94 -14.46
N GLY A 173 -19.29 5.52 -15.45
CA GLY A 173 -20.69 5.88 -15.33
C GLY A 173 -20.95 7.36 -15.15
N GLU A 174 -22.25 7.73 -15.21
CA GLU A 174 -22.72 9.12 -15.05
C GLU A 174 -22.45 9.67 -13.65
N HIS A 175 -22.43 8.79 -12.66
CA HIS A 175 -22.15 9.08 -11.26
C HIS A 175 -20.79 8.50 -10.82
N ALA A 176 -19.76 8.68 -11.64
CA ALA A 176 -18.43 8.22 -11.28
C ALA A 176 -17.96 8.89 -9.97
N LEU A 177 -17.84 8.12 -8.91
CA LEU A 177 -17.55 8.62 -7.55
C LEU A 177 -16.31 9.50 -7.48
N PHE A 178 -15.33 9.31 -8.39
CA PHE A 178 -14.14 10.15 -8.42
C PHE A 178 -14.43 11.62 -8.76
N LYS A 179 -15.57 11.92 -9.43
CA LYS A 179 -16.00 13.29 -9.74
C LYS A 179 -16.66 13.98 -8.55
N GLU A 180 -17.06 13.23 -7.56
CA GLU A 180 -17.79 13.68 -6.41
C GLU A 180 -16.90 13.75 -5.16
N ARG A 181 -17.40 14.49 -4.18
CA ARG A 181 -16.74 14.63 -2.87
C ARG A 181 -16.63 13.28 -2.13
N GLU A 182 -17.64 12.43 -2.29
CA GLU A 182 -17.71 11.08 -1.75
C GLU A 182 -16.54 10.20 -2.23
N GLY A 183 -16.08 10.39 -3.46
CA GLY A 183 -14.94 9.67 -4.01
C GLY A 183 -13.64 9.96 -3.24
N LEU A 184 -13.41 11.22 -2.86
CA LEU A 184 -12.26 11.59 -2.02
C LEU A 184 -12.42 11.05 -0.59
N GLU A 185 -13.64 11.01 -0.06
CA GLU A 185 -13.90 10.39 1.24
C GLU A 185 -13.67 8.88 1.22
N MET A 186 -13.98 8.19 0.12
CA MET A 186 -13.73 6.74 -0.03
C MET A 186 -12.25 6.39 -0.05
N ILE A 187 -11.39 7.22 -0.62
CA ILE A 187 -9.94 7.02 -0.56
C ILE A 187 -9.32 7.53 0.75
N GLY A 188 -10.18 8.05 1.66
CA GLY A 188 -9.78 8.44 3.01
C GLY A 188 -9.11 9.79 3.12
N ASP A 189 -9.60 10.83 2.41
CA ASP A 189 -9.11 12.20 2.63
C ASP A 189 -9.21 12.57 4.10
N ILE A 190 -8.05 12.64 4.70
CA ILE A 190 -7.84 12.68 6.16
C ILE A 190 -8.42 13.92 6.83
N ARG A 191 -8.49 15.05 6.15
CA ARG A 191 -8.85 16.31 6.84
C ARG A 191 -10.25 16.25 7.44
N ARG A 192 -11.15 15.48 6.82
CA ARG A 192 -12.54 15.30 7.28
C ARG A 192 -12.71 14.00 8.05
N VAL A 193 -12.12 12.92 7.56
CA VAL A 193 -12.20 11.60 8.22
C VAL A 193 -11.61 11.67 9.62
N LYS A 194 -10.49 12.41 9.83
CA LYS A 194 -9.96 12.63 11.18
C LYS A 194 -10.99 13.28 12.11
N GLN A 195 -11.80 14.23 11.61
CA GLN A 195 -12.85 14.86 12.43
C GLN A 195 -13.94 13.87 12.83
N TYR A 196 -14.28 12.92 11.97
CA TYR A 196 -15.23 11.86 12.33
C TYR A 196 -14.66 10.94 13.42
N TYR A 197 -13.40 10.52 13.31
CA TYR A 197 -12.75 9.71 14.34
C TYR A 197 -12.66 10.41 15.68
N MET A 198 -12.34 11.71 15.69
CA MET A 198 -12.13 12.49 16.92
C MET A 198 -13.42 13.03 17.54
N ARG A 199 -14.49 13.25 16.77
CA ARG A 199 -15.69 13.96 17.21
C ARG A 199 -16.98 13.13 17.12
N GLY A 200 -16.95 12.03 16.40
CA GLY A 200 -18.16 11.41 15.91
C GLY A 200 -18.63 10.22 16.72
N GLY A 201 -19.81 10.35 17.33
CA GLY A 201 -20.67 9.22 17.57
C GLY A 201 -21.70 9.12 16.43
N VAL A 202 -21.97 7.92 15.98
CA VAL A 202 -23.11 7.61 15.11
C VAL A 202 -24.02 6.71 15.94
N ASP A 203 -25.25 7.12 16.16
CA ASP A 203 -26.22 6.36 16.98
C ASP A 203 -25.69 6.02 18.40
N GLY A 204 -24.97 6.96 19.03
CA GLY A 204 -24.41 6.79 20.38
C GLY A 204 -23.12 5.97 20.46
N GLU A 205 -22.61 5.46 19.34
CA GLU A 205 -21.34 4.72 19.30
C GLU A 205 -20.22 5.59 18.72
N ARG A 206 -19.02 5.48 19.30
CA ARG A 206 -17.84 6.17 18.78
C ARG A 206 -17.48 5.66 17.37
N TYR A 207 -17.17 6.59 16.44
CA TYR A 207 -16.88 6.26 15.05
C TYR A 207 -15.81 5.17 14.91
N GLY A 208 -14.69 5.28 15.63
CA GLY A 208 -13.60 4.32 15.59
C GLY A 208 -13.98 2.93 16.09
N VAL A 209 -14.88 2.82 17.08
CA VAL A 209 -15.40 1.53 17.55
C VAL A 209 -16.23 0.85 16.46
N ARG A 210 -17.05 1.61 15.74
CA ARG A 210 -17.83 1.09 14.61
C ARG A 210 -16.92 0.65 13.46
N VAL A 211 -15.87 1.43 13.15
CA VAL A 211 -14.84 1.03 12.17
C VAL A 211 -14.14 -0.25 12.58
N SER A 212 -13.74 -0.37 13.85
CA SER A 212 -13.15 -1.60 14.40
C SER A 212 -14.04 -2.82 14.17
N ARG A 213 -15.31 -2.71 14.52
CA ARG A 213 -16.28 -3.80 14.36
C ARG A 213 -16.41 -4.23 12.90
N LEU A 214 -16.52 -3.29 11.97
CA LEU A 214 -16.62 -3.58 10.54
C LEU A 214 -15.34 -4.25 10.00
N LEU A 215 -14.16 -3.78 10.41
CA LEU A 215 -12.89 -4.39 10.04
C LEU A 215 -12.79 -5.84 10.57
N GLN A 216 -13.18 -6.06 11.83
CA GLN A 216 -13.20 -7.40 12.42
C GLN A 216 -14.18 -8.35 11.71
N GLN A 217 -15.37 -7.86 11.32
CA GLN A 217 -16.33 -8.64 10.52
C GLN A 217 -15.77 -9.03 9.14
N LEU A 218 -14.90 -8.18 8.56
CA LEU A 218 -14.19 -8.46 7.32
C LEU A 218 -12.95 -9.37 7.51
N GLY A 219 -12.63 -9.77 8.75
CA GLY A 219 -11.42 -10.52 9.07
C GLY A 219 -10.14 -9.71 8.98
N ILE A 220 -10.22 -8.37 9.06
CA ILE A 220 -9.09 -7.45 8.95
C ILE A 220 -8.65 -7.05 10.36
N ASP A 221 -7.39 -7.26 10.69
CA ASP A 221 -6.76 -6.84 11.95
C ASP A 221 -5.69 -5.75 11.77
N THR A 222 -5.32 -5.46 10.53
CA THR A 222 -4.27 -4.50 10.21
C THR A 222 -4.69 -3.62 9.04
N VAL A 223 -4.47 -2.33 9.19
CA VAL A 223 -4.62 -1.33 8.12
C VAL A 223 -3.27 -0.68 7.87
N ILE A 224 -2.85 -0.63 6.60
CA ILE A 224 -1.64 0.09 6.18
C ILE A 224 -2.07 1.19 5.21
N HIS A 225 -1.76 2.43 5.56
CA HIS A 225 -2.16 3.60 4.79
C HIS A 225 -1.01 4.59 4.57
N GLY A 226 -1.21 5.55 3.67
CA GLY A 226 -0.35 6.70 3.40
C GLY A 226 -0.96 8.02 3.85
N HIS A 227 -0.79 9.06 3.03
CA HIS A 227 -1.47 10.37 3.09
C HIS A 227 -1.20 11.22 4.33
N ARG A 228 -0.58 10.72 5.37
CA ARG A 228 -0.27 11.49 6.59
C ARG A 228 1.24 11.55 6.79
N PRO A 229 1.91 12.62 6.31
CA PRO A 229 3.35 12.66 6.31
C PRO A 229 3.92 12.61 7.73
N HIS A 230 4.78 11.64 7.96
CA HIS A 230 5.56 11.48 9.18
C HIS A 230 7.06 11.36 8.87
N VAL A 231 7.90 11.54 9.89
CA VAL A 231 9.35 11.39 9.73
C VAL A 231 9.77 9.92 9.56
N LEU A 232 9.00 9.02 10.16
CA LEU A 232 9.24 7.58 10.13
C LEU A 232 7.95 6.83 9.85
N ILE A 233 8.06 5.67 9.19
CA ILE A 233 6.98 4.70 9.13
C ILE A 233 6.75 4.16 10.54
N GLN A 234 5.53 4.20 11.02
CA GLN A 234 5.21 3.84 12.39
C GLN A 234 3.77 3.36 12.55
N LEU A 235 3.49 2.74 13.70
CA LEU A 235 2.13 2.55 14.17
C LEU A 235 1.48 3.92 14.39
N ASP A 236 0.31 4.13 13.83
CA ASP A 236 -0.48 5.34 14.11
C ASP A 236 -1.16 5.18 15.48
N HIS A 237 -0.46 5.63 16.52
CA HIS A 237 -0.92 5.47 17.89
C HIS A 237 -2.23 6.22 18.15
N GLU A 238 -2.43 7.41 17.56
CA GLU A 238 -3.66 8.17 17.72
C GLU A 238 -4.86 7.39 17.21
N LEU A 239 -4.77 6.86 15.98
CA LEU A 239 -5.87 6.10 15.39
C LEU A 239 -6.02 4.70 15.98
N SER A 240 -4.93 4.03 16.30
CA SER A 240 -4.99 2.72 16.94
C SER A 240 -5.67 2.78 18.31
N ALA A 241 -5.57 3.91 19.03
CA ALA A 241 -6.31 4.12 20.27
C ALA A 241 -7.82 4.33 20.04
N GLU A 242 -8.19 4.91 18.88
CA GLU A 242 -9.59 5.13 18.53
C GLU A 242 -10.27 3.88 17.92
N VAL A 243 -9.48 2.93 17.39
CA VAL A 243 -9.96 1.73 16.68
C VAL A 243 -9.46 0.48 17.41
N PRO A 244 -10.12 0.07 18.50
CA PRO A 244 -9.63 -0.99 19.37
C PRO A 244 -9.49 -2.34 18.63
N GLY A 245 -8.40 -3.05 18.90
CA GLY A 245 -8.12 -4.36 18.32
C GLY A 245 -7.61 -4.33 16.88
N ILE A 246 -7.42 -3.17 16.27
CA ILE A 246 -6.90 -3.00 14.92
C ILE A 246 -5.54 -2.28 14.98
N ARG A 247 -4.55 -2.82 14.26
CA ARG A 247 -3.26 -2.16 14.08
C ARG A 247 -3.36 -1.21 12.88
N ILE A 248 -3.15 0.07 13.09
CA ILE A 248 -3.13 1.07 12.04
C ILE A 248 -1.71 1.54 11.84
N ILE A 249 -1.17 1.37 10.63
CA ILE A 249 0.21 1.65 10.27
C ILE A 249 0.22 2.76 9.24
N ASN A 250 0.87 3.86 9.60
CA ASN A 250 1.14 4.95 8.68
C ASN A 250 2.44 4.69 7.92
N ASN A 251 2.34 4.52 6.62
CA ASN A 251 3.48 4.25 5.72
C ASN A 251 3.98 5.50 4.98
N ASP A 252 3.37 6.67 5.18
CA ASP A 252 3.83 7.94 4.60
C ASP A 252 4.97 8.53 5.43
N ASN A 253 6.19 8.40 4.96
CA ASN A 253 7.38 8.90 5.62
C ASN A 253 8.01 10.13 4.95
N LYS A 254 7.25 10.91 4.21
CA LYS A 254 7.76 12.05 3.44
C LYS A 254 8.93 11.67 2.55
N ALA A 255 8.73 10.68 1.71
CA ALA A 255 9.77 10.07 0.86
C ALA A 255 10.66 11.11 0.15
N ASN A 256 10.08 12.22 -0.27
CA ASN A 256 10.74 13.32 -0.94
C ASN A 256 11.62 14.20 -0.05
N ARG A 257 11.60 14.05 1.29
CA ARG A 257 12.36 14.90 2.23
C ARG A 257 13.33 14.14 3.12
N THR A 258 13.01 12.90 3.49
CA THR A 258 13.78 12.15 4.51
C THR A 258 14.39 10.87 3.97
N GLY A 259 14.19 10.57 2.71
CA GLY A 259 14.49 9.28 2.10
C GLY A 259 13.33 8.31 2.25
N CYS A 260 13.05 7.58 1.18
CA CYS A 260 11.94 6.65 1.13
C CYS A 260 12.13 5.49 2.10
N GLY A 261 11.15 5.26 2.96
CA GLY A 261 11.02 4.02 3.72
C GLY A 261 9.99 3.08 3.11
N ALA A 262 9.82 1.93 3.72
CA ALA A 262 8.79 0.97 3.35
C ALA A 262 8.37 0.13 4.54
N ALA A 263 7.10 -0.22 4.62
CA ALA A 263 6.67 -1.32 5.44
C ALA A 263 6.91 -2.65 4.70
N VAL A 264 7.25 -3.69 5.44
CA VAL A 264 7.42 -5.04 4.91
C VAL A 264 6.55 -5.98 5.71
N VAL A 265 5.66 -6.65 5.02
CA VAL A 265 4.78 -7.66 5.60
C VAL A 265 5.33 -9.03 5.24
N ASP A 266 5.59 -9.88 6.22
CA ASP A 266 6.00 -11.25 5.98
C ASP A 266 4.80 -12.20 5.78
N TRP A 267 5.09 -13.44 5.46
CA TRP A 267 4.08 -14.47 5.19
C TRP A 267 3.17 -14.81 6.39
N LYS A 268 3.57 -14.40 7.60
CA LYS A 268 2.77 -14.52 8.84
C LYS A 268 1.95 -13.27 9.14
N GLY A 269 2.04 -12.21 8.32
CA GLY A 269 1.40 -10.93 8.57
C GLY A 269 2.13 -10.01 9.55
N TYR A 270 3.37 -10.36 9.96
CA TYR A 270 4.17 -9.44 10.77
C TYR A 270 4.68 -8.29 9.93
N VAL A 271 4.47 -7.07 10.42
CA VAL A 271 4.91 -5.85 9.75
C VAL A 271 6.22 -5.37 10.36
N ARG A 272 7.18 -5.10 9.49
CA ARG A 272 8.49 -4.53 9.82
C ARG A 272 8.72 -3.27 9.00
N PHE A 273 9.61 -2.40 9.46
CA PHE A 273 9.85 -1.12 8.79
C PHE A 273 11.27 -1.03 8.25
N ILE A 274 11.40 -0.61 7.00
CA ILE A 274 12.65 -0.17 6.40
C ILE A 274 12.72 1.34 6.58
N ASN A 275 13.42 1.79 7.62
CA ASN A 275 13.65 3.21 7.85
C ASN A 275 15.09 3.56 7.45
N PRO A 276 15.33 4.46 6.49
CA PRO A 276 16.67 4.81 6.04
C PRO A 276 17.57 5.33 7.17
N LYS A 277 17.02 6.00 8.18
CA LYS A 277 17.78 6.44 9.36
C LYS A 277 18.43 5.27 10.12
N ALA A 278 17.83 4.08 10.12
CA ALA A 278 18.42 2.90 10.75
C ALA A 278 19.72 2.43 10.04
N MET A 279 19.97 2.89 8.82
CA MET A 279 21.19 2.59 8.08
C MET A 279 22.46 3.05 8.81
N TYR A 280 22.42 4.19 9.43
CA TYR A 280 23.54 4.75 10.18
C TYR A 280 23.87 3.92 11.43
N VAL A 281 22.84 3.40 12.09
CA VAL A 281 23.00 2.55 13.29
C VAL A 281 23.60 1.18 12.93
N LEU A 282 23.39 0.68 11.72
CA LEU A 282 23.82 -0.64 11.26
C LEU A 282 25.17 -0.65 10.52
N GLY A 283 25.95 0.44 10.58
CA GLY A 283 27.28 0.49 9.96
C GLY A 283 27.27 0.72 8.45
N GLY A 284 26.28 1.44 7.96
CA GLY A 284 26.19 1.91 6.59
C GLY A 284 25.34 1.07 5.64
N GLU A 285 25.16 1.56 4.42
CA GLU A 285 24.26 1.05 3.38
C GLU A 285 24.46 -0.45 3.07
N LYS A 286 25.69 -0.90 2.96
CA LYS A 286 26.02 -2.31 2.62
C LYS A 286 25.58 -3.29 3.71
N ALA A 287 25.81 -2.95 4.96
CA ALA A 287 25.41 -3.77 6.12
C ALA A 287 23.89 -3.78 6.26
N PHE A 288 23.26 -2.62 6.16
CA PHE A 288 21.79 -2.46 6.19
C PHE A 288 21.11 -3.28 5.10
N ARG A 289 21.54 -3.12 3.82
CA ARG A 289 21.03 -3.90 2.70
C ARG A 289 21.21 -5.41 2.91
N LYS A 290 22.37 -5.85 3.39
CA LYS A 290 22.63 -7.27 3.68
C LYS A 290 21.64 -7.82 4.71
N LYS A 291 21.33 -7.03 5.74
CA LYS A 291 20.33 -7.39 6.77
C LYS A 291 18.94 -7.47 6.19
N ILE A 292 18.50 -6.47 5.43
CA ILE A 292 17.19 -6.45 4.77
C ILE A 292 17.05 -7.63 3.81
N CYS A 293 17.97 -7.83 2.89
CA CYS A 293 17.94 -8.95 1.96
C CYS A 293 17.91 -10.31 2.65
N ARG A 294 18.54 -10.44 3.83
CA ARG A 294 18.47 -11.66 4.65
C ARG A 294 17.06 -11.85 5.22
N VAL A 295 16.49 -10.80 5.80
CA VAL A 295 15.13 -10.84 6.37
C VAL A 295 14.09 -11.15 5.29
N LEU A 296 14.25 -10.58 4.10
CA LEU A 296 13.32 -10.75 2.97
C LEU A 296 13.61 -12.00 2.11
N GLY A 297 14.63 -12.79 2.44
CA GLY A 297 15.00 -13.95 1.65
C GLY A 297 15.52 -13.62 0.23
N THR A 298 15.75 -12.35 -0.08
CA THR A 298 16.21 -11.87 -1.41
C THR A 298 17.73 -11.90 -1.56
N GLY A 299 18.46 -12.32 -0.52
CA GLY A 299 19.92 -12.50 -0.52
C GLY A 299 20.34 -13.74 -1.31
N LYS A 300 21.61 -13.78 -1.79
CA LYS A 300 22.18 -15.00 -2.37
C LYS A 300 21.98 -16.17 -1.39
N LYS A 301 21.32 -17.24 -1.84
CA LYS A 301 21.15 -18.47 -1.07
C LYS A 301 22.52 -18.97 -0.60
N ARG A 302 22.81 -18.88 0.67
CA ARG A 302 23.70 -19.87 1.30
C ARG A 302 22.86 -21.14 1.41
N ARG A 303 23.47 -22.31 1.06
CA ARG A 303 22.88 -23.64 1.20
C ARG A 303 22.15 -23.71 2.55
N ALA A 304 20.97 -24.33 2.53
CA ALA A 304 20.11 -24.49 3.68
C ALA A 304 20.92 -24.99 4.90
N ALA A 305 21.12 -24.11 5.85
CA ALA A 305 21.43 -24.46 7.20
C ALA A 305 20.18 -24.14 8.03
N HIS A 306 19.68 -25.13 8.74
CA HIS A 306 18.64 -25.01 9.73
C HIS A 306 18.81 -23.72 10.54
N LEU A 307 17.78 -22.89 10.54
CA LEU A 307 17.69 -21.75 11.45
C LEU A 307 17.09 -22.25 12.77
N PRO A 308 17.86 -22.20 13.88
CA PRO A 308 17.23 -22.26 15.20
C PRO A 308 16.41 -21.00 15.41
N GLY A 309 15.27 -21.17 16.06
CA GLY A 309 14.39 -20.07 16.40
C GLY A 309 15.03 -19.12 17.40
N GLU A 310 15.38 -17.93 16.95
CA GLU A 310 15.58 -16.78 17.83
C GLU A 310 14.96 -15.55 17.15
N HIS A 311 13.87 -15.13 17.74
CA HIS A 311 13.11 -13.97 17.39
C HIS A 311 13.56 -12.79 18.21
N GLU A 312 14.30 -11.88 17.63
CA GLU A 312 14.43 -10.55 18.22
C GLU A 312 14.18 -9.46 17.19
N ALA A 313 13.31 -8.55 17.61
CA ALA A 313 12.91 -7.34 16.96
C ALA A 313 14.10 -6.40 16.73
N VAL A 314 14.66 -6.39 15.53
CA VAL A 314 15.79 -5.53 15.18
C VAL A 314 15.56 -4.76 13.88
N LEU A 315 14.39 -4.19 13.72
CA LEU A 315 14.16 -3.16 12.72
C LEU A 315 13.36 -2.01 13.35
N GLY A 316 13.99 -1.30 14.30
CA GLY A 316 13.48 0.02 14.67
C GLY A 316 12.88 0.25 16.04
N SER A 317 13.27 -0.45 17.07
CA SER A 317 13.17 0.12 18.43
C SER A 317 14.43 0.96 18.70
N ALA A 318 14.56 2.10 18.06
CA ALA A 318 15.52 3.09 18.49
C ALA A 318 14.77 4.11 19.33
N ALA A 319 14.93 3.96 20.64
CA ALA A 319 14.95 4.96 21.66
C ALA A 319 13.83 6.03 21.62
N GLN A 320 12.83 5.84 22.42
CA GLN A 320 12.36 6.91 23.27
C GLN A 320 13.53 7.27 24.21
N SER A 321 14.19 8.35 23.94
CA SER A 321 14.92 9.14 24.94
C SER A 321 14.81 10.59 24.49
N GLU A 322 14.00 11.29 25.23
CA GLU A 322 14.12 12.67 25.72
C GLU A 322 14.98 13.63 24.88
N CYS A 323 14.31 14.55 24.19
CA CYS A 323 14.36 16.02 24.30
C CYS A 323 13.28 16.61 23.41
#